data_c6c1e3331d24c422b6ae5da5885ac9a6
#
_entry.id   c6c1e3331d24c422b6ae5da5885ac9a6
#
_cell.length_a   1.000
_cell.length_b   1.000
_cell.length_c   1.000
_cell.angle_alpha   90.00
_cell.angle_beta   90.00
_cell.angle_gamma   90.00
#
_symmetry.space_group_name_H-M   'P 1'
#
loop_
_entity.id
_entity.type
_entity.pdbx_description
1 polymer ?
#
loop_
_entity_poly.entity_id
_entity_poly.type
_entity_poly.pdbx_seq_one_letter_code
_entity_poly.pdbx_strand_id
1 'polypeptide(L)'
;MRTAAHSAVVPANAGTQYPRIGCRSSEALIACSAITGSPLSRGRRLWDVVAIFALAYFALFAAFTPSLAQDYPTRPITLVVPYAAGGGNDLLARIASEKMSKTLGQQVVIENRAGAGGSTATRAVARSAPDGYTLVIGGTGTLAINPTLYQNVGYDPRKDFAPVGLIGTSALVVLVNPNLPARSIPELIALAKKEPGKLNYASAGVGSGIHLGTVLFEMMAGVKLTHVPYRGSAPAITDLIGGHVSVYFSSLPPAVGLVGEGKLRALAVTGSKRSDAFPGLPTVAEAGLPGFEAVLHYGIVAPAGTPRPIIDKLSAALREAVNAPDTKERMAKDGTEPLLSTPEQYAADIDREEIKWSAVVKQSGAKGE
;
A
#
# COMPACT_ATOMS: atom_id res chain seq x y z
N MET A 1 -61.03 3.47 6.41
CA MET A 1 -61.35 4.14 5.14
C MET A 1 -60.27 3.78 4.16
N ARG A 2 -60.58 2.81 3.35
CA ARG A 2 -60.78 2.79 1.87
C ARG A 2 -59.51 3.13 1.14
N THR A 3 -58.83 2.06 0.57
CA THR A 3 -58.92 1.51 -0.81
C THR A 3 -58.26 2.46 -1.83
N ALA A 4 -57.43 2.05 -2.77
CA ALA A 4 -57.55 0.92 -3.65
C ALA A 4 -56.21 0.63 -4.37
N ALA A 5 -56.02 -0.62 -4.69
CA ALA A 5 -55.09 -1.16 -5.69
C ALA A 5 -55.54 -0.84 -7.11
N HIS A 6 -54.59 -0.72 -8.04
CA HIS A 6 -54.85 -0.99 -9.45
C HIS A 6 -53.73 -1.76 -10.07
N SER A 7 -54.09 -2.97 -10.44
CA SER A 7 -53.48 -3.92 -11.33
C SER A 7 -53.80 -3.54 -12.77
N ALA A 8 -52.87 -3.74 -13.71
CA ALA A 8 -53.13 -3.87 -15.13
C ALA A 8 -52.00 -4.67 -15.74
N VAL A 9 -52.12 -5.94 -15.94
CA VAL A 9 -52.57 -6.72 -17.12
C VAL A 9 -51.77 -6.44 -18.41
N VAL A 10 -51.01 -7.47 -18.76
CA VAL A 10 -50.33 -7.74 -20.04
C VAL A 10 -51.39 -7.98 -21.14
N PRO A 11 -51.09 -7.72 -22.40
CA PRO A 11 -51.36 -8.74 -23.41
C PRO A 11 -50.17 -9.07 -24.31
N ALA A 12 -50.10 -10.37 -24.59
CA ALA A 12 -49.26 -10.98 -25.60
C ALA A 12 -49.90 -10.84 -26.99
N ASN A 13 -49.07 -11.01 -28.01
CA ASN A 13 -49.27 -11.54 -29.34
C ASN A 13 -49.05 -10.61 -30.52
N ALA A 14 -48.10 -11.01 -31.32
CA ALA A 14 -48.12 -11.22 -32.79
C ALA A 14 -46.64 -11.24 -33.22
N GLY A 15 -46.02 -12.26 -33.72
CA GLY A 15 -46.40 -13.12 -34.83
C GLY A 15 -45.92 -12.48 -36.13
N THR A 16 -44.63 -12.61 -36.50
CA THR A 16 -44.25 -12.35 -37.91
C THR A 16 -43.31 -13.46 -38.41
N GLN A 17 -43.81 -14.01 -39.48
CA GLN A 17 -43.38 -15.13 -40.29
C GLN A 17 -42.01 -14.96 -40.91
N TYR A 18 -41.24 -16.05 -40.95
CA TYR A 18 -40.13 -16.25 -41.89
C TYR A 18 -40.66 -16.68 -43.26
N PRO A 19 -40.14 -16.17 -44.37
CA PRO A 19 -40.36 -16.81 -45.68
C PRO A 19 -39.31 -17.91 -45.88
N ARG A 20 -39.81 -19.12 -46.04
CA ARG A 20 -39.10 -20.25 -46.66
C ARG A 20 -38.91 -19.93 -48.14
N ILE A 21 -37.67 -19.98 -48.62
CA ILE A 21 -37.41 -20.14 -50.07
C ILE A 21 -36.75 -21.49 -50.26
N GLY A 22 -37.39 -22.25 -51.13
CA GLY A 22 -37.20 -23.65 -51.38
C GLY A 22 -35.93 -24.02 -52.14
N CYS A 23 -35.52 -25.22 -51.89
CA CYS A 23 -34.67 -26.03 -52.77
C CYS A 23 -35.24 -26.15 -54.17
N ARG A 24 -34.45 -25.88 -55.16
CA ARG A 24 -34.57 -26.56 -56.44
C ARG A 24 -33.20 -27.04 -56.88
N SER A 25 -33.14 -28.34 -56.97
CA SER A 25 -32.15 -29.17 -57.63
C SER A 25 -32.02 -28.82 -59.13
N SER A 26 -30.81 -28.78 -59.61
CA SER A 26 -30.50 -29.31 -60.97
C SER A 26 -29.02 -29.58 -61.05
N GLU A 27 -28.77 -30.74 -61.13
CA GLU A 27 -27.93 -31.61 -61.98
C GLU A 27 -26.85 -30.92 -62.80
N ALA A 28 -25.68 -31.45 -62.59
CA ALA A 28 -24.83 -32.02 -63.60
C ALA A 28 -23.89 -31.14 -64.39
N LEU A 29 -22.73 -31.42 -64.37
CA LEU A 29 -22.03 -32.02 -65.53
C LEU A 29 -20.55 -32.20 -65.13
N ILE A 30 -20.20 -33.45 -64.97
CA ILE A 30 -18.81 -33.89 -64.97
C ILE A 30 -18.30 -33.73 -66.38
N ALA A 31 -17.45 -32.74 -66.60
CA ALA A 31 -16.65 -32.71 -67.81
C ALA A 31 -15.22 -33.14 -67.45
N CYS A 32 -14.97 -34.41 -67.74
CA CYS A 32 -13.64 -34.98 -67.81
C CYS A 32 -12.89 -34.30 -68.97
N SER A 33 -12.00 -33.37 -68.71
CA SER A 33 -11.05 -32.90 -69.72
C SER A 33 -9.66 -33.38 -69.39
N ALA A 34 -9.14 -34.12 -70.33
CA ALA A 34 -7.86 -34.81 -70.32
C ALA A 34 -6.67 -33.91 -69.91
N ILE A 35 -5.90 -34.44 -69.03
CA ILE A 35 -4.61 -33.95 -68.63
C ILE A 35 -3.62 -34.16 -69.76
N THR A 36 -3.40 -33.15 -70.58
CA THR A 36 -2.15 -33.09 -71.39
C THR A 36 -1.20 -32.18 -70.64
N GLY A 37 -0.40 -32.76 -69.74
CA GLY A 37 0.60 -32.05 -68.98
C GLY A 37 1.79 -31.69 -69.88
N SER A 38 1.95 -30.41 -70.17
CA SER A 38 3.19 -29.89 -70.71
C SER A 38 4.25 -29.79 -69.58
N PRO A 39 5.53 -30.12 -69.85
CA PRO A 39 6.60 -30.14 -68.82
C PRO A 39 6.95 -28.77 -68.22
N LEU A 40 6.34 -27.68 -68.68
CA LEU A 40 6.55 -26.30 -68.15
C LEU A 40 5.74 -25.97 -66.90
N SER A 41 4.81 -26.85 -66.49
CA SER A 41 3.95 -26.56 -65.29
C SER A 41 4.54 -26.99 -63.97
N ARG A 42 5.59 -27.87 -63.99
CA ARG A 42 6.23 -28.34 -62.73
C ARG A 42 7.11 -27.28 -62.10
N GLY A 43 7.75 -26.43 -62.88
CA GLY A 43 8.62 -25.36 -62.34
C GLY A 43 7.85 -24.28 -61.57
N ARG A 44 6.66 -23.88 -62.07
CA ARG A 44 5.82 -22.85 -61.42
C ARG A 44 5.32 -23.29 -60.08
N ARG A 45 4.85 -24.55 -59.92
CA ARG A 45 4.38 -25.04 -58.62
C ARG A 45 5.47 -25.14 -57.55
N LEU A 46 6.73 -25.41 -57.94
CA LEU A 46 7.88 -25.39 -57.00
C LEU A 46 8.15 -23.97 -56.52
N TRP A 47 8.10 -22.98 -57.41
CA TRP A 47 8.29 -21.57 -57.04
C TRP A 47 7.17 -21.03 -56.13
N ASP A 48 5.91 -21.43 -56.39
CA ASP A 48 4.77 -21.05 -55.54
C ASP A 48 4.90 -21.65 -54.13
N VAL A 49 5.34 -22.89 -54.01
CA VAL A 49 5.58 -23.53 -52.72
C VAL A 49 6.76 -22.87 -51.97
N VAL A 50 7.83 -22.55 -52.65
CA VAL A 50 9.00 -21.83 -52.06
C VAL A 50 8.59 -20.43 -51.63
N ALA A 51 7.78 -19.72 -52.43
CA ALA A 51 7.26 -18.40 -52.09
C ALA A 51 6.35 -18.44 -50.84
N ILE A 52 5.48 -19.47 -50.72
CA ILE A 52 4.62 -19.64 -49.52
C ILE A 52 5.46 -19.94 -48.27
N PHE A 53 6.47 -20.81 -48.37
CA PHE A 53 7.36 -21.06 -47.23
C PHE A 53 8.24 -19.85 -46.88
N ALA A 54 8.70 -19.07 -47.87
CA ALA A 54 9.46 -17.84 -47.63
C ALA A 54 8.57 -16.78 -46.94
N LEU A 55 7.29 -16.61 -47.37
CA LEU A 55 6.33 -15.72 -46.74
C LEU A 55 5.96 -16.18 -45.31
N ALA A 56 5.76 -17.48 -45.09
CA ALA A 56 5.50 -18.03 -43.77
C ALA A 56 6.70 -17.85 -42.85
N TYR A 57 7.93 -18.05 -43.35
CA TYR A 57 9.16 -17.83 -42.61
C TYR A 57 9.34 -16.34 -42.23
N PHE A 58 9.05 -15.42 -43.19
CA PHE A 58 9.13 -13.97 -42.94
C PHE A 58 8.04 -13.50 -42.00
N ALA A 59 6.85 -14.08 -42.03
CA ALA A 59 5.76 -13.80 -41.08
C ALA A 59 6.11 -14.31 -39.68
N LEU A 60 6.78 -15.46 -39.57
CA LEU A 60 7.25 -15.99 -38.30
C LEU A 60 8.37 -15.13 -37.70
N PHE A 61 9.26 -14.59 -38.52
CA PHE A 61 10.33 -13.66 -38.09
C PHE A 61 9.80 -12.28 -37.74
N ALA A 62 8.76 -11.77 -38.42
CA ALA A 62 8.10 -10.51 -38.11
C ALA A 62 7.32 -10.56 -36.79
N ALA A 63 6.92 -11.75 -36.31
CA ALA A 63 6.28 -11.94 -34.99
C ALA A 63 7.30 -11.84 -33.83
N PHE A 64 8.60 -11.92 -34.10
CA PHE A 64 9.69 -11.68 -33.14
C PHE A 64 10.25 -10.25 -33.26
N THR A 65 9.39 -9.23 -33.40
CA THR A 65 9.84 -7.88 -33.11
C THR A 65 10.21 -7.83 -31.63
N PRO A 66 11.48 -7.53 -31.26
CA PRO A 66 11.78 -7.25 -29.85
C PRO A 66 10.84 -6.11 -29.49
N SER A 67 9.94 -6.34 -28.53
CA SER A 67 9.24 -5.27 -27.87
C SER A 67 10.33 -4.36 -27.33
N LEU A 68 10.60 -3.24 -28.00
CA LEU A 68 11.48 -2.21 -27.47
C LEU A 68 10.85 -1.91 -26.11
N ALA A 69 11.56 -2.32 -25.05
CA ALA A 69 11.15 -2.03 -23.70
C ALA A 69 10.91 -0.54 -23.65
N GLN A 70 9.64 -0.12 -23.59
CA GLN A 70 9.29 1.28 -23.49
C GLN A 70 10.16 1.86 -22.39
N ASP A 71 10.87 2.96 -22.71
CA ASP A 71 11.74 3.64 -21.76
C ASP A 71 10.89 4.08 -20.55
N TYR A 72 10.72 3.17 -19.60
CA TYR A 72 10.02 3.48 -18.35
C TYR A 72 11.01 4.20 -17.41
N PRO A 73 10.57 5.27 -16.73
CA PRO A 73 9.32 6.01 -16.88
C PRO A 73 9.41 7.10 -17.95
N THR A 74 8.33 7.33 -18.72
CA THR A 74 8.21 8.40 -19.71
C THR A 74 7.33 9.57 -19.25
N ARG A 75 6.67 9.44 -18.09
CA ARG A 75 5.77 10.40 -17.50
C ARG A 75 5.91 10.37 -15.96
N PRO A 76 5.40 11.37 -15.24
CA PRO A 76 5.43 11.37 -13.78
C PRO A 76 4.79 10.13 -13.16
N ILE A 77 5.39 9.68 -12.04
CA ILE A 77 4.93 8.58 -11.21
C ILE A 77 4.17 9.17 -10.02
N THR A 78 3.00 8.64 -9.69
CA THR A 78 2.25 9.03 -8.50
C THR A 78 2.59 8.08 -7.35
N LEU A 79 3.12 8.61 -6.25
CA LEU A 79 3.28 7.89 -4.98
C LEU A 79 2.18 8.31 -4.03
N VAL A 80 1.20 7.43 -3.84
CA VAL A 80 0.07 7.66 -2.94
C VAL A 80 0.51 7.45 -1.50
N VAL A 81 0.23 8.44 -0.64
CA VAL A 81 0.40 8.37 0.81
C VAL A 81 -0.97 8.19 1.46
N PRO A 82 -1.24 7.07 2.16
CA PRO A 82 -2.59 6.72 2.64
C PRO A 82 -3.01 7.47 3.90
N TYR A 83 -2.37 8.59 4.22
CA TYR A 83 -2.63 9.43 5.40
C TYR A 83 -2.55 10.91 5.04
N ALA A 84 -3.04 11.78 5.94
CA ALA A 84 -2.86 13.22 5.80
C ALA A 84 -1.37 13.61 5.82
N ALA A 85 -1.06 14.72 5.14
CA ALA A 85 0.29 15.26 5.07
C ALA A 85 0.87 15.58 6.47
N GLY A 86 2.20 15.55 6.60
CA GLY A 86 2.93 15.89 7.83
C GLY A 86 3.11 14.75 8.82
N GLY A 87 2.64 13.52 8.53
CA GLY A 87 2.96 12.32 9.30
C GLY A 87 4.21 11.61 8.80
N GLY A 88 4.67 10.57 9.54
CA GLY A 88 5.88 9.82 9.19
C GLY A 88 5.86 9.23 7.78
N ASN A 89 4.71 8.69 7.32
CA ASN A 89 4.55 8.20 5.95
C ASN A 89 4.80 9.30 4.90
N ASP A 90 4.25 10.49 5.13
CA ASP A 90 4.38 11.63 4.19
C ASP A 90 5.83 12.13 4.13
N LEU A 91 6.46 12.28 5.30
CA LEU A 91 7.85 12.74 5.37
C LEU A 91 8.80 11.77 4.67
N LEU A 92 8.68 10.46 4.93
CA LEU A 92 9.51 9.44 4.29
C LEU A 92 9.23 9.31 2.80
N ALA A 93 7.95 9.40 2.38
CA ALA A 93 7.60 9.42 0.97
C ALA A 93 8.27 10.59 0.24
N ARG A 94 8.29 11.80 0.85
CA ARG A 94 8.95 13.00 0.27
C ARG A 94 10.45 12.85 0.16
N ILE A 95 11.10 12.30 1.20
CA ILE A 95 12.54 12.01 1.19
C ILE A 95 12.89 11.03 0.06
N ALA A 96 12.15 9.94 -0.05
CA ALA A 96 12.38 8.94 -1.10
C ALA A 96 12.08 9.49 -2.49
N SER A 97 10.95 10.19 -2.68
CA SER A 97 10.51 10.70 -3.99
C SER A 97 11.45 11.74 -4.57
N GLU A 98 12.04 12.60 -3.75
CA GLU A 98 13.02 13.61 -4.20
C GLU A 98 14.22 12.96 -4.91
N LYS A 99 14.79 11.92 -4.33
CA LYS A 99 15.94 11.21 -4.89
C LYS A 99 15.54 10.29 -6.04
N MET A 100 14.45 9.53 -5.87
CA MET A 100 13.93 8.66 -6.94
C MET A 100 13.62 9.46 -8.20
N SER A 101 13.11 10.70 -8.08
CA SER A 101 12.86 11.55 -9.24
C SER A 101 14.13 11.85 -10.04
N LYS A 102 15.25 12.07 -9.36
CA LYS A 102 16.54 12.34 -9.98
C LYS A 102 17.07 11.09 -10.71
N THR A 103 17.03 9.94 -10.03
CA THR A 103 17.53 8.66 -10.58
C THR A 103 16.66 8.16 -11.74
N LEU A 104 15.35 8.35 -11.67
CA LEU A 104 14.41 7.88 -12.69
C LEU A 104 14.27 8.86 -13.88
N GLY A 105 14.73 10.10 -13.74
CA GLY A 105 14.60 11.14 -14.78
C GLY A 105 13.15 11.64 -14.96
N GLN A 106 12.23 11.25 -14.06
CA GLN A 106 10.84 11.64 -14.05
C GLN A 106 10.39 11.98 -12.64
N GLN A 107 9.45 12.91 -12.50
CA GLN A 107 8.92 13.33 -11.21
C GLN A 107 8.19 12.17 -10.50
N VAL A 108 8.49 11.95 -9.22
CA VAL A 108 7.69 11.12 -8.32
C VAL A 108 6.83 12.08 -7.47
N VAL A 109 5.56 12.18 -7.82
CA VAL A 109 4.60 13.13 -7.24
C VAL A 109 3.90 12.48 -6.05
N ILE A 110 3.88 13.18 -4.92
CA ILE A 110 3.19 12.71 -3.70
C ILE A 110 1.73 13.11 -3.75
N GLU A 111 0.84 12.13 -3.49
CA GLU A 111 -0.59 12.35 -3.34
C GLU A 111 -1.09 11.80 -2.01
N ASN A 112 -1.53 12.69 -1.10
CA ASN A 112 -2.08 12.28 0.19
C ASN A 112 -3.58 11.95 0.07
N ARG A 113 -3.97 10.70 0.36
CA ARG A 113 -5.36 10.21 0.34
C ARG A 113 -5.69 9.52 1.67
N ALA A 114 -6.14 10.28 2.65
CA ALA A 114 -6.46 9.75 3.98
C ALA A 114 -7.83 9.05 4.02
N GLY A 115 -7.97 8.04 4.88
CA GLY A 115 -9.26 7.37 5.17
C GLY A 115 -9.09 5.93 5.65
N ALA A 116 -9.94 5.51 6.59
CA ALA A 116 -10.01 4.15 7.14
C ALA A 116 -8.63 3.55 7.48
N GLY A 117 -7.82 4.27 8.28
CA GLY A 117 -6.46 3.81 8.64
C GLY A 117 -5.54 3.58 7.44
N GLY A 118 -5.79 4.24 6.32
CA GLY A 118 -5.04 4.09 5.07
C GLY A 118 -5.64 3.08 4.08
N SER A 119 -6.60 2.26 4.49
CA SER A 119 -7.16 1.20 3.65
C SER A 119 -7.83 1.72 2.38
N THR A 120 -8.47 2.90 2.43
CA THR A 120 -9.17 3.49 1.27
C THR A 120 -8.20 3.75 0.11
N ALA A 121 -7.07 4.39 0.38
CA ALA A 121 -6.06 4.69 -0.63
C ALA A 121 -5.35 3.41 -1.11
N THR A 122 -4.97 2.55 -0.19
CA THR A 122 -4.29 1.28 -0.49
C THR A 122 -5.13 0.40 -1.42
N ARG A 123 -6.44 0.25 -1.12
CA ARG A 123 -7.40 -0.45 -1.99
C ARG A 123 -7.54 0.18 -3.37
N ALA A 124 -7.53 1.51 -3.46
CA ALA A 124 -7.61 2.20 -4.74
C ALA A 124 -6.38 1.91 -5.61
N VAL A 125 -5.17 1.89 -5.01
CA VAL A 125 -3.93 1.55 -5.72
C VAL A 125 -3.89 0.07 -6.12
N ALA A 126 -4.36 -0.85 -5.29
CA ALA A 126 -4.46 -2.27 -5.63
C ALA A 126 -5.25 -2.51 -6.94
N ARG A 127 -6.17 -1.62 -7.28
CA ARG A 127 -7.02 -1.67 -8.49
C ARG A 127 -6.52 -0.80 -9.63
N SER A 128 -5.39 -0.13 -9.47
CA SER A 128 -4.79 0.69 -10.52
C SER A 128 -4.11 -0.16 -11.58
N ALA A 129 -3.83 0.44 -12.75
CA ALA A 129 -3.09 -0.25 -13.80
C ALA A 129 -1.70 -0.69 -13.30
N PRO A 130 -1.27 -1.94 -13.59
CA PRO A 130 0.02 -2.46 -13.17
C PRO A 130 1.14 -2.02 -14.12
N ASP A 131 1.24 -0.72 -14.38
CA ASP A 131 2.18 -0.10 -15.31
C ASP A 131 3.34 0.64 -14.62
N GLY A 132 3.39 0.60 -13.27
CA GLY A 132 4.42 1.24 -12.47
C GLY A 132 4.24 2.74 -12.24
N TYR A 133 3.21 3.38 -12.77
CA TYR A 133 2.98 4.82 -12.62
C TYR A 133 2.12 5.21 -11.42
N THR A 134 1.50 4.23 -10.76
CA THR A 134 0.78 4.46 -9.50
C THR A 134 1.32 3.51 -8.45
N LEU A 135 1.93 4.07 -7.41
CA LEU A 135 2.53 3.36 -6.31
C LEU A 135 1.85 3.77 -4.99
N VAL A 136 2.01 2.99 -3.95
CA VAL A 136 1.59 3.41 -2.61
C VAL A 136 2.71 3.17 -1.61
N ILE A 137 2.90 4.14 -0.68
CA ILE A 137 3.69 3.87 0.51
C ILE A 137 2.86 2.98 1.43
N GLY A 138 3.23 1.72 1.49
CA GLY A 138 2.66 0.73 2.38
C GLY A 138 3.50 0.59 3.64
N GLY A 139 2.92 0.04 4.67
CA GLY A 139 3.65 -0.21 5.91
C GLY A 139 2.81 -1.02 6.89
N THR A 140 3.28 -1.09 8.12
CA THR A 140 2.70 -1.90 9.20
C THR A 140 1.17 -1.78 9.27
N GLY A 141 0.60 -0.56 9.22
CA GLY A 141 -0.86 -0.37 9.29
C GLY A 141 -1.58 -1.01 8.11
N THR A 142 -1.23 -0.62 6.89
CA THR A 142 -1.98 -0.99 5.69
C THR A 142 -1.70 -2.41 5.21
N LEU A 143 -0.48 -2.92 5.36
CA LEU A 143 -0.09 -4.21 4.80
C LEU A 143 -0.06 -5.35 5.83
N ALA A 144 0.07 -5.05 7.14
CA ALA A 144 0.18 -6.07 8.18
C ALA A 144 -1.00 -6.07 9.17
N ILE A 145 -1.56 -4.91 9.52
CA ILE A 145 -2.64 -4.80 10.52
C ILE A 145 -4.01 -4.91 9.88
N ASN A 146 -4.29 -4.08 8.88
CA ASN A 146 -5.63 -3.91 8.31
C ASN A 146 -6.23 -5.18 7.70
N PRO A 147 -5.46 -6.09 7.09
CA PRO A 147 -5.99 -7.36 6.60
C PRO A 147 -6.66 -8.23 7.67
N THR A 148 -6.16 -8.18 8.92
CA THR A 148 -6.77 -8.91 10.05
C THR A 148 -7.81 -8.07 10.79
N LEU A 149 -7.64 -6.76 10.84
CA LEU A 149 -8.48 -5.86 11.65
C LEU A 149 -9.87 -5.63 11.03
N TYR A 150 -9.94 -5.46 9.70
CA TYR A 150 -11.19 -5.22 8.98
C TYR A 150 -11.75 -6.54 8.43
N GLN A 151 -13.05 -6.77 8.59
CA GLN A 151 -13.72 -7.94 8.00
C GLN A 151 -13.60 -7.97 6.48
N ASN A 152 -13.62 -6.81 5.85
CA ASN A 152 -13.44 -6.64 4.41
C ASN A 152 -12.61 -5.39 4.12
N VAL A 153 -11.30 -5.53 4.16
CA VAL A 153 -10.38 -4.45 3.81
C VAL A 153 -10.40 -4.13 2.31
N GLY A 154 -10.82 -5.10 1.48
CA GLY A 154 -10.98 -4.99 0.03
C GLY A 154 -9.68 -5.07 -0.78
N TYR A 155 -8.62 -5.61 -0.19
CA TYR A 155 -7.36 -6.00 -0.83
C TYR A 155 -6.64 -7.08 -0.01
N ASP A 156 -5.76 -7.83 -0.66
CA ASP A 156 -4.86 -8.82 -0.07
C ASP A 156 -3.40 -8.37 -0.31
N PRO A 157 -2.61 -8.07 0.73
CA PRO A 157 -1.24 -7.58 0.56
C PRO A 157 -0.33 -8.47 -0.28
N ARG A 158 -0.56 -9.79 -0.26
CA ARG A 158 0.24 -10.77 -0.99
C ARG A 158 -0.16 -10.96 -2.44
N LYS A 159 -1.46 -10.76 -2.74
CA LYS A 159 -2.02 -11.03 -4.06
C LYS A 159 -2.15 -9.79 -4.92
N ASP A 160 -2.47 -8.64 -4.28
CA ASP A 160 -2.85 -7.43 -4.99
C ASP A 160 -1.70 -6.45 -5.14
N PHE A 161 -0.52 -6.76 -4.57
CA PHE A 161 0.65 -5.90 -4.65
C PHE A 161 1.93 -6.64 -5.06
N ALA A 162 2.79 -5.90 -5.73
CA ALA A 162 4.18 -6.24 -6.00
C ALA A 162 5.08 -5.33 -5.14
N PRO A 163 5.82 -5.86 -4.14
CA PRO A 163 6.75 -5.08 -3.34
C PRO A 163 7.85 -4.47 -4.19
N VAL A 164 8.18 -3.20 -3.92
CA VAL A 164 9.32 -2.48 -4.51
C VAL A 164 10.51 -2.51 -3.57
N GLY A 165 10.29 -2.18 -2.29
CA GLY A 165 11.31 -2.24 -1.26
C GLY A 165 10.94 -1.42 -0.02
N LEU A 166 11.68 -1.65 1.07
CA LEU A 166 11.60 -0.86 2.30
C LEU A 166 12.33 0.47 2.13
N ILE A 167 11.82 1.49 2.81
CA ILE A 167 12.45 2.78 3.02
C ILE A 167 13.19 2.77 4.36
N GLY A 168 12.52 2.30 5.41
CA GLY A 168 13.06 2.28 6.75
C GLY A 168 12.04 1.89 7.80
N THR A 169 12.50 1.91 9.04
CA THR A 169 11.69 1.65 10.23
C THR A 169 11.76 2.83 11.18
N SER A 170 10.69 3.08 11.91
CA SER A 170 10.66 4.10 12.95
C SER A 170 9.95 3.58 14.19
N ALA A 171 10.60 3.70 15.34
CA ALA A 171 9.91 3.56 16.60
C ALA A 171 8.84 4.66 16.73
N LEU A 172 7.94 4.48 17.69
CA LEU A 172 7.05 5.54 18.14
C LEU A 172 7.63 6.21 19.38
N VAL A 173 7.14 7.38 19.69
CA VAL A 173 7.38 8.07 20.96
C VAL A 173 6.05 8.30 21.65
N VAL A 174 5.99 7.98 22.93
CA VAL A 174 4.81 8.22 23.76
C VAL A 174 4.79 9.69 24.16
N LEU A 175 3.88 10.44 23.56
CA LEU A 175 3.67 11.87 23.80
C LEU A 175 2.46 12.09 24.69
N VAL A 176 2.57 13.07 25.57
CA VAL A 176 1.44 13.56 26.37
C VAL A 176 1.37 15.08 26.33
N ASN A 177 0.16 15.62 26.57
CA ASN A 177 0.01 17.04 26.82
C ASN A 177 0.81 17.43 28.09
N PRO A 178 1.59 18.52 28.11
CA PRO A 178 2.39 18.92 29.29
C PRO A 178 1.58 19.10 30.57
N ASN A 179 0.27 19.37 30.49
CA ASN A 179 -0.60 19.52 31.65
C ASN A 179 -1.04 18.17 32.25
N LEU A 180 -0.83 17.05 31.54
CA LEU A 180 -1.11 15.75 32.10
C LEU A 180 -0.17 15.45 33.28
N PRO A 181 -0.67 15.03 34.47
CA PRO A 181 0.17 14.73 35.62
C PRO A 181 0.85 13.35 35.50
N ALA A 182 1.56 13.13 34.38
CA ALA A 182 2.38 11.96 34.12
C ALA A 182 3.68 12.41 33.44
N ARG A 183 4.82 12.02 34.02
CA ARG A 183 6.18 12.35 33.54
C ARG A 183 6.99 11.11 33.18
N SER A 184 6.42 9.95 33.36
CA SER A 184 7.04 8.65 33.07
C SER A 184 5.97 7.63 32.66
N ILE A 185 6.40 6.52 32.06
CA ILE A 185 5.51 5.40 31.73
C ILE A 185 4.82 4.81 32.97
N PRO A 186 5.52 4.56 34.09
CA PRO A 186 4.86 4.10 35.33
C PRO A 186 3.78 5.07 35.83
N GLU A 187 4.03 6.38 35.78
CA GLU A 187 3.02 7.39 36.18
C GLU A 187 1.82 7.41 35.23
N LEU A 188 2.04 7.29 33.91
CA LEU A 188 0.96 7.18 32.93
C LEU A 188 0.11 5.93 33.18
N ILE A 189 0.74 4.79 33.45
CA ILE A 189 0.05 3.53 33.77
C ILE A 189 -0.76 3.68 35.07
N ALA A 190 -0.16 4.27 36.11
CA ALA A 190 -0.83 4.48 37.38
C ALA A 190 -2.06 5.39 37.24
N LEU A 191 -1.94 6.45 36.45
CA LEU A 191 -3.04 7.37 36.16
C LEU A 191 -4.16 6.67 35.38
N ALA A 192 -3.82 5.88 34.34
CA ALA A 192 -4.78 5.12 33.56
C ALA A 192 -5.50 4.04 34.38
N LYS A 193 -4.81 3.38 35.32
CA LYS A 193 -5.39 2.39 36.24
C LYS A 193 -6.35 3.03 37.25
N LYS A 194 -6.05 4.25 37.71
CA LYS A 194 -6.90 4.98 38.67
C LYS A 194 -8.25 5.34 38.05
N GLU A 195 -8.28 5.64 36.77
CA GLU A 195 -9.47 6.10 36.06
C GLU A 195 -9.62 5.41 34.69
N PRO A 196 -10.00 4.09 34.66
CA PRO A 196 -10.07 3.32 33.42
C PRO A 196 -11.02 3.97 32.41
N GLY A 197 -10.50 4.16 31.17
CA GLY A 197 -11.25 4.75 30.05
C GLY A 197 -11.41 6.27 30.10
N LYS A 198 -10.97 6.97 31.16
CA LYS A 198 -11.04 8.45 31.20
C LYS A 198 -9.96 9.12 30.37
N LEU A 199 -8.74 8.57 30.41
CA LEU A 199 -7.70 9.05 29.52
C LEU A 199 -8.02 8.67 28.08
N ASN A 200 -7.97 9.65 27.19
CA ASN A 200 -8.11 9.42 25.76
C ASN A 200 -6.75 9.42 25.06
N TYR A 201 -6.70 8.69 23.96
CA TYR A 201 -5.53 8.70 23.09
C TYR A 201 -5.91 8.92 21.63
N ALA A 202 -5.07 9.66 20.93
CA ALA A 202 -5.21 9.88 19.51
C ALA A 202 -4.55 8.76 18.70
N SER A 203 -5.00 8.54 17.47
CA SER A 203 -4.29 7.77 16.46
C SER A 203 -4.40 8.40 15.08
N ALA A 204 -3.61 7.92 14.13
CA ALA A 204 -3.73 8.34 12.73
C ALA A 204 -4.91 7.67 11.98
N GLY A 205 -5.80 7.05 12.73
CA GLY A 205 -7.00 6.34 12.26
C GLY A 205 -7.04 4.89 12.74
N VAL A 206 -8.25 4.32 12.75
CA VAL A 206 -8.45 2.90 13.09
C VAL A 206 -7.63 2.04 12.14
N GLY A 207 -6.82 1.12 12.69
CA GLY A 207 -5.94 0.25 11.91
C GLY A 207 -4.59 0.87 11.51
N SER A 208 -4.31 2.13 11.87
CA SER A 208 -2.95 2.65 11.75
C SER A 208 -1.99 1.91 12.70
N GLY A 209 -0.70 1.84 12.34
CA GLY A 209 0.31 1.26 13.24
C GLY A 209 0.39 1.98 14.59
N ILE A 210 0.07 3.28 14.63
CA ILE A 210 -0.04 4.09 15.85
C ILE A 210 -1.20 3.59 16.72
N HIS A 211 -2.36 3.28 16.13
CA HIS A 211 -3.49 2.70 16.86
C HIS A 211 -3.09 1.38 17.53
N LEU A 212 -2.58 0.43 16.77
CA LEU A 212 -2.24 -0.90 17.30
C LEU A 212 -1.02 -0.89 18.23
N GLY A 213 -0.07 0.03 18.03
CA GLY A 213 1.01 0.26 19.00
C GLY A 213 0.48 0.70 20.36
N THR A 214 -0.56 1.54 20.38
CA THR A 214 -1.23 1.95 21.64
C THR A 214 -2.06 0.80 22.22
N VAL A 215 -2.77 0.03 21.40
CA VAL A 215 -3.51 -1.17 21.83
C VAL A 215 -2.58 -2.20 22.47
N LEU A 216 -1.39 -2.42 21.90
CA LEU A 216 -0.38 -3.29 22.50
C LEU A 216 0.05 -2.78 23.88
N PHE A 217 0.23 -1.45 24.01
CA PHE A 217 0.53 -0.85 25.32
C PHE A 217 -0.59 -1.07 26.33
N GLU A 218 -1.85 -0.86 25.94
CA GLU A 218 -3.02 -1.11 26.82
C GLU A 218 -3.04 -2.55 27.31
N MET A 219 -2.83 -3.53 26.40
CA MET A 219 -2.81 -4.95 26.73
C MET A 219 -1.70 -5.30 27.73
N MET A 220 -0.47 -4.87 27.44
CA MET A 220 0.69 -5.22 28.27
C MET A 220 0.69 -4.50 29.62
N ALA A 221 0.20 -3.25 29.68
CA ALA A 221 0.09 -2.47 30.90
C ALA A 221 -1.15 -2.83 31.76
N GLY A 222 -2.11 -3.56 31.18
CA GLY A 222 -3.39 -3.85 31.83
C GLY A 222 -4.19 -2.59 32.13
N VAL A 223 -4.24 -1.65 31.17
CA VAL A 223 -4.97 -0.38 31.26
C VAL A 223 -5.99 -0.25 30.15
N LYS A 224 -6.94 0.67 30.32
CA LYS A 224 -7.93 1.01 29.30
C LYS A 224 -7.91 2.51 29.03
N LEU A 225 -7.73 2.88 27.76
CA LEU A 225 -7.79 4.25 27.26
C LEU A 225 -8.97 4.38 26.29
N THR A 226 -9.44 5.59 26.05
CA THR A 226 -10.49 5.87 25.06
C THR A 226 -9.87 6.32 23.76
N HIS A 227 -10.12 5.56 22.69
CA HIS A 227 -9.57 5.85 21.36
C HIS A 227 -10.28 6.99 20.66
N VAL A 228 -9.52 7.96 20.14
CA VAL A 228 -9.99 9.06 19.30
C VAL A 228 -9.26 8.99 17.94
N PRO A 229 -9.90 8.48 16.89
CA PRO A 229 -9.25 8.34 15.57
C PRO A 229 -9.24 9.65 14.79
N TYR A 230 -8.10 9.94 14.15
CA TYR A 230 -7.92 11.07 13.25
C TYR A 230 -7.59 10.60 11.83
N ARG A 231 -7.63 11.50 10.85
CA ARG A 231 -7.28 11.18 9.44
C ARG A 231 -5.76 11.19 9.16
N GLY A 232 -4.94 11.17 10.21
CA GLY A 232 -3.48 11.21 10.13
C GLY A 232 -2.87 11.86 11.36
N SER A 233 -1.52 11.96 11.39
CA SER A 233 -0.78 12.44 12.57
C SER A 233 -0.97 13.94 12.82
N ALA A 234 -1.00 14.78 11.79
CA ALA A 234 -1.04 16.23 11.97
C ALA A 234 -2.25 16.74 12.78
N PRO A 235 -3.52 16.37 12.46
CA PRO A 235 -4.65 16.78 13.28
C PRO A 235 -4.62 16.18 14.69
N ALA A 236 -4.11 14.95 14.87
CA ALA A 236 -3.96 14.32 16.18
C ALA A 236 -2.97 15.11 17.08
N ILE A 237 -1.85 15.54 16.51
CA ILE A 237 -0.84 16.36 17.21
C ILE A 237 -1.42 17.73 17.61
N THR A 238 -2.18 18.36 16.72
CA THR A 238 -2.83 19.66 17.02
C THR A 238 -3.75 19.53 18.24
N ASP A 239 -4.57 18.50 18.29
CA ASP A 239 -5.48 18.26 19.41
C ASP A 239 -4.76 17.81 20.68
N LEU A 240 -3.63 17.11 20.57
CA LEU A 240 -2.77 16.81 21.72
C LEU A 240 -2.15 18.07 22.33
N ILE A 241 -1.67 19.00 21.50
CA ILE A 241 -1.15 20.32 21.95
C ILE A 241 -2.27 21.11 22.62
N GLY A 242 -3.47 21.10 22.03
CA GLY A 242 -4.65 21.78 22.57
C GLY A 242 -5.21 21.14 23.85
N GLY A 243 -4.76 19.94 24.23
CA GLY A 243 -5.24 19.21 25.40
C GLY A 243 -6.60 18.53 25.19
N HIS A 244 -7.10 18.47 23.94
CA HIS A 244 -8.34 17.75 23.59
C HIS A 244 -8.18 16.22 23.67
N VAL A 245 -6.95 15.75 23.46
CA VAL A 245 -6.54 14.37 23.73
C VAL A 245 -5.34 14.36 24.66
N SER A 246 -5.19 13.29 25.45
CA SER A 246 -4.21 13.20 26.54
C SER A 246 -2.92 12.54 26.12
N VAL A 247 -2.99 11.52 25.25
CA VAL A 247 -1.87 10.64 24.88
C VAL A 247 -1.83 10.45 23.37
N TYR A 248 -0.62 10.38 22.82
CA TYR A 248 -0.41 10.04 21.41
C TYR A 248 0.89 9.28 21.22
N PHE A 249 0.84 8.10 20.62
CA PHE A 249 2.02 7.34 20.21
C PHE A 249 2.43 7.82 18.82
N SER A 250 3.26 8.87 18.76
CA SER A 250 3.67 9.52 17.51
C SER A 250 4.80 8.76 16.83
N SER A 251 4.86 8.77 15.49
CA SER A 251 6.14 8.56 14.82
C SER A 251 7.12 9.66 15.24
N LEU A 252 8.42 9.35 15.26
CA LEU A 252 9.43 10.28 15.81
C LEU A 252 9.55 11.58 15.00
N PRO A 253 9.56 11.57 13.64
CA PRO A 253 9.87 12.78 12.88
C PRO A 253 9.05 14.02 13.27
N PRO A 254 7.72 13.98 13.35
CA PRO A 254 6.93 15.16 13.72
C PRO A 254 7.05 15.55 15.20
N ALA A 255 7.57 14.66 16.06
CA ALA A 255 7.64 14.88 17.50
C ALA A 255 8.87 15.66 17.95
N VAL A 256 10.02 15.51 17.26
CA VAL A 256 11.32 16.04 17.69
C VAL A 256 11.26 17.54 17.97
N GLY A 257 10.76 18.33 17.02
CA GLY A 257 10.66 19.79 17.18
C GLY A 257 9.70 20.19 18.31
N LEU A 258 8.53 19.54 18.39
CA LEU A 258 7.49 19.90 19.36
C LEU A 258 7.89 19.58 20.81
N VAL A 259 8.67 18.54 21.02
CA VAL A 259 9.24 18.20 22.34
C VAL A 259 10.36 19.17 22.68
N GLY A 260 11.24 19.51 21.72
CA GLY A 260 12.29 20.51 21.92
C GLY A 260 11.75 21.90 22.27
N GLU A 261 10.61 22.28 21.72
CA GLU A 261 9.91 23.54 22.02
C GLU A 261 9.07 23.48 23.32
N GLY A 262 9.01 22.34 24.00
CA GLY A 262 8.23 22.14 25.23
C GLY A 262 6.70 22.12 24.99
N LYS A 263 6.24 22.10 23.74
CA LYS A 263 4.81 22.01 23.40
C LYS A 263 4.19 20.67 23.77
N LEU A 264 4.98 19.61 23.76
CA LEU A 264 4.60 18.28 24.16
C LEU A 264 5.66 17.68 25.09
N ARG A 265 5.24 16.72 25.91
CA ARG A 265 6.15 15.93 26.75
C ARG A 265 6.28 14.52 26.18
N ALA A 266 7.52 14.07 25.96
CA ALA A 266 7.83 12.71 25.60
C ALA A 266 8.15 11.90 26.86
N LEU A 267 7.63 10.68 26.96
CA LEU A 267 7.81 9.79 28.11
C LEU A 267 8.78 8.64 27.83
N ALA A 268 8.70 8.01 26.69
CA ALA A 268 9.53 6.89 26.27
C ALA A 268 9.45 6.67 24.77
N VAL A 269 10.39 5.91 24.20
CA VAL A 269 10.33 5.42 22.81
C VAL A 269 9.90 3.96 22.80
N THR A 270 9.29 3.50 21.71
CA THR A 270 8.65 2.18 21.62
C THR A 270 9.53 1.11 20.96
N GLY A 271 10.74 1.47 20.55
CA GLY A 271 11.70 0.52 19.97
C GLY A 271 12.35 -0.37 21.03
N SER A 272 13.05 -1.40 20.57
CA SER A 272 13.87 -2.29 21.43
C SER A 272 15.12 -1.61 22.00
N LYS A 273 15.53 -0.49 21.39
CA LYS A 273 16.64 0.36 21.83
C LYS A 273 16.20 1.83 21.90
N ARG A 274 16.95 2.63 22.66
CA ARG A 274 16.75 4.09 22.72
C ARG A 274 16.98 4.70 21.34
N SER A 275 16.39 5.85 21.10
CA SER A 275 16.51 6.58 19.82
C SER A 275 17.51 7.74 19.96
N ASP A 276 18.37 7.91 18.96
CA ASP A 276 19.30 9.06 18.87
C ASP A 276 18.55 10.39 18.77
N ALA A 277 17.33 10.39 18.24
CA ALA A 277 16.47 11.56 18.22
C ALA A 277 15.99 12.02 19.61
N PHE A 278 16.01 11.11 20.59
CA PHE A 278 15.62 11.33 21.98
C PHE A 278 16.56 10.60 22.94
N PRO A 279 17.86 10.97 23.00
CA PRO A 279 18.88 10.18 23.74
C PRO A 279 18.63 10.07 25.24
N GLY A 280 17.90 11.04 25.83
CA GLY A 280 17.53 11.04 27.24
C GLY A 280 16.31 10.19 27.60
N LEU A 281 15.55 9.70 26.61
CA LEU A 281 14.34 8.91 26.87
C LEU A 281 14.67 7.41 27.00
N PRO A 282 14.06 6.71 27.98
CA PRO A 282 14.10 5.26 28.03
C PRO A 282 13.23 4.64 26.93
N THR A 283 13.40 3.36 26.66
CA THR A 283 12.38 2.58 25.97
C THR A 283 11.20 2.28 26.91
N VAL A 284 10.02 1.99 26.31
CA VAL A 284 8.86 1.54 27.11
C VAL A 284 9.18 0.25 27.86
N ALA A 285 10.00 -0.63 27.26
CA ALA A 285 10.46 -1.86 27.90
C ALA A 285 11.34 -1.57 29.15
N GLU A 286 12.31 -0.66 29.05
CA GLU A 286 13.13 -0.21 30.18
C GLU A 286 12.29 0.51 31.24
N ALA A 287 11.22 1.19 30.84
CA ALA A 287 10.37 1.97 31.73
C ALA A 287 9.28 1.16 32.45
N GLY A 288 9.31 -0.19 32.38
CA GLY A 288 8.45 -1.05 33.18
C GLY A 288 7.49 -1.97 32.43
N LEU A 289 7.61 -2.08 31.09
CA LEU A 289 6.89 -3.07 30.28
C LEU A 289 7.88 -3.97 29.51
N PRO A 290 8.58 -4.90 30.18
CA PRO A 290 9.56 -5.76 29.52
C PRO A 290 8.98 -6.48 28.30
N GLY A 291 9.72 -6.49 27.18
CA GLY A 291 9.28 -7.11 25.94
C GLY A 291 8.33 -6.25 25.08
N PHE A 292 7.99 -5.04 25.53
CA PHE A 292 7.22 -4.12 24.69
C PHE A 292 8.07 -3.62 23.51
N GLU A 293 7.54 -3.78 22.31
CA GLU A 293 8.13 -3.23 21.09
C GLU A 293 7.06 -2.93 20.05
N ALA A 294 6.98 -1.66 19.63
CA ALA A 294 6.13 -1.21 18.52
C ALA A 294 6.96 -0.34 17.58
N VAL A 295 7.34 -0.92 16.44
CA VAL A 295 8.10 -0.27 15.37
C VAL A 295 7.26 -0.30 14.11
N LEU A 296 7.25 0.82 13.37
CA LEU A 296 6.55 0.94 12.11
C LEU A 296 7.53 0.70 10.97
N HIS A 297 7.14 -0.13 10.02
CA HIS A 297 7.85 -0.38 8.78
C HIS A 297 7.23 0.46 7.67
N TYR A 298 8.05 1.02 6.81
CA TYR A 298 7.66 1.86 5.68
C TYR A 298 8.33 1.36 4.42
N GLY A 299 7.55 1.12 3.38
CA GLY A 299 8.06 0.68 2.09
C GLY A 299 7.13 1.11 0.96
N ILE A 300 7.53 0.83 -0.26
CA ILE A 300 6.75 1.12 -1.46
C ILE A 300 6.30 -0.19 -2.07
N VAL A 301 5.02 -0.24 -2.47
CA VAL A 301 4.45 -1.33 -3.25
C VAL A 301 3.77 -0.79 -4.50
N ALA A 302 3.78 -1.57 -5.57
CA ALA A 302 3.05 -1.35 -6.81
C ALA A 302 1.85 -2.30 -6.90
N PRO A 303 0.87 -2.08 -7.79
CA PRO A 303 -0.17 -3.06 -8.09
C PRO A 303 0.42 -4.40 -8.55
N ALA A 304 -0.23 -5.52 -8.18
CA ALA A 304 0.14 -6.83 -8.66
C ALA A 304 0.11 -6.89 -10.20
N GLY A 305 1.01 -7.68 -10.78
CA GLY A 305 1.15 -7.77 -12.25
C GLY A 305 2.01 -6.66 -12.86
N THR A 306 2.54 -5.70 -12.08
CA THR A 306 3.54 -4.75 -12.56
C THR A 306 4.76 -5.52 -13.10
N PRO A 307 5.21 -5.27 -14.34
CA PRO A 307 6.30 -6.01 -14.95
C PRO A 307 7.58 -6.00 -14.13
N ARG A 308 8.24 -7.16 -14.02
CA ARG A 308 9.45 -7.31 -13.22
C ARG A 308 10.54 -6.29 -13.54
N PRO A 309 10.85 -5.94 -14.80
CA PRO A 309 11.83 -4.91 -15.11
C PRO A 309 11.51 -3.54 -14.54
N ILE A 310 10.19 -3.20 -14.43
CA ILE A 310 9.72 -1.96 -13.81
C ILE A 310 9.94 -2.00 -12.30
N ILE A 311 9.58 -3.10 -11.65
CA ILE A 311 9.83 -3.30 -10.21
C ILE A 311 11.32 -3.21 -9.90
N ASP A 312 12.19 -3.86 -10.70
CA ASP A 312 13.63 -3.82 -10.49
C ASP A 312 14.21 -2.41 -10.63
N LYS A 313 13.71 -1.62 -11.62
CA LYS A 313 14.13 -0.23 -11.82
C LYS A 313 13.68 0.66 -10.67
N LEU A 314 12.43 0.53 -10.22
CA LEU A 314 11.90 1.24 -9.06
C LEU A 314 12.65 0.88 -7.78
N SER A 315 12.92 -0.42 -7.56
CA SER A 315 13.67 -0.91 -6.40
C SER A 315 15.12 -0.40 -6.39
N ALA A 316 15.78 -0.36 -7.55
CA ALA A 316 17.12 0.19 -7.66
C ALA A 316 17.13 1.69 -7.31
N ALA A 317 16.19 2.48 -7.85
CA ALA A 317 16.07 3.90 -7.57
C ALA A 317 15.73 4.16 -6.09
N LEU A 318 14.87 3.33 -5.48
CA LEU A 318 14.55 3.44 -4.06
C LEU A 318 15.77 3.13 -3.18
N ARG A 319 16.52 2.07 -3.47
CA ARG A 319 17.74 1.72 -2.72
C ARG A 319 18.81 2.80 -2.82
N GLU A 320 18.99 3.38 -4.00
CA GLU A 320 19.90 4.51 -4.19
C GLU A 320 19.45 5.72 -3.36
N ALA A 321 18.14 6.04 -3.40
CA ALA A 321 17.56 7.13 -2.63
C ALA A 321 17.78 6.97 -1.12
N VAL A 322 17.51 5.79 -0.58
CA VAL A 322 17.63 5.50 0.86
C VAL A 322 19.10 5.40 1.27
N ASN A 323 20.00 4.93 0.38
CA ASN A 323 21.42 4.78 0.68
C ASN A 323 22.21 6.09 0.60
N ALA A 324 21.65 7.15 0.04
CA ALA A 324 22.31 8.45 -0.10
C ALA A 324 22.71 9.02 1.29
N PRO A 325 23.94 9.55 1.45
CA PRO A 325 24.43 10.02 2.77
C PRO A 325 23.54 11.07 3.40
N ASP A 326 23.07 12.06 2.62
CA ASP A 326 22.17 13.11 3.08
C ASP A 326 20.78 12.58 3.45
N THR A 327 20.29 11.55 2.77
CA THR A 327 19.06 10.84 3.14
C THR A 327 19.21 10.15 4.49
N LYS A 328 20.30 9.40 4.67
CA LYS A 328 20.57 8.72 5.93
C LYS A 328 20.71 9.69 7.09
N GLU A 329 21.42 10.78 6.89
CA GLU A 329 21.57 11.82 7.91
C GLU A 329 20.22 12.45 8.29
N ARG A 330 19.38 12.76 7.28
CA ARG A 330 18.04 13.31 7.51
C ARG A 330 17.14 12.30 8.23
N MET A 331 17.13 11.03 7.79
CA MET A 331 16.35 9.97 8.43
C MET A 331 16.81 9.75 9.90
N ALA A 332 18.10 9.74 10.17
CA ALA A 332 18.64 9.60 11.52
C ALA A 332 18.22 10.76 12.44
N LYS A 333 18.30 12.01 11.96
CA LYS A 333 17.82 13.20 12.70
C LYS A 333 16.33 13.09 13.06
N ASP A 334 15.56 12.48 12.16
CA ASP A 334 14.13 12.24 12.33
C ASP A 334 13.82 10.97 13.14
N GLY A 335 14.83 10.24 13.62
CA GLY A 335 14.69 9.01 14.38
C GLY A 335 14.15 7.83 13.56
N THR A 336 14.37 7.84 12.25
CA THR A 336 14.04 6.75 11.34
C THR A 336 15.31 6.00 10.98
N GLU A 337 15.30 4.69 11.11
CA GLU A 337 16.39 3.83 10.70
C GLU A 337 16.21 3.42 9.24
N PRO A 338 17.17 3.79 8.34
CA PRO A 338 17.12 3.34 6.95
C PRO A 338 17.18 1.81 6.89
N LEU A 339 16.30 1.20 6.12
CA LEU A 339 16.29 -0.25 5.93
C LEU A 339 16.20 -0.58 4.45
N LEU A 340 17.34 -0.98 3.88
CA LEU A 340 17.41 -1.38 2.48
C LEU A 340 16.91 -2.81 2.33
N SER A 341 16.13 -3.06 1.30
CA SER A 341 15.66 -4.40 0.97
C SER A 341 15.55 -4.63 -0.53
N THR A 342 15.59 -5.90 -0.94
CA THR A 342 15.05 -6.32 -2.24
C THR A 342 13.53 -6.41 -2.18
N PRO A 343 12.85 -6.52 -3.32
CA PRO A 343 11.40 -6.79 -3.36
C PRO A 343 11.01 -8.04 -2.56
N GLU A 344 11.80 -9.11 -2.67
CA GLU A 344 11.55 -10.39 -1.99
C GLU A 344 11.74 -10.28 -0.47
N GLN A 345 12.74 -9.52 -0.04
CA GLN A 345 12.98 -9.25 1.38
C GLN A 345 11.85 -8.42 1.98
N TYR A 346 11.29 -7.46 1.22
CA TYR A 346 10.14 -6.69 1.69
C TYR A 346 8.87 -7.54 1.72
N ALA A 347 8.65 -8.44 0.76
CA ALA A 347 7.56 -9.41 0.83
C ALA A 347 7.62 -10.25 2.13
N ALA A 348 8.80 -10.80 2.43
CA ALA A 348 9.02 -11.57 3.66
C ALA A 348 8.86 -10.73 4.94
N ASP A 349 9.16 -9.43 4.87
CA ASP A 349 8.95 -8.49 5.98
C ASP A 349 7.45 -8.25 6.24
N ILE A 350 6.66 -8.05 5.19
CA ILE A 350 5.20 -7.94 5.29
C ILE A 350 4.61 -9.17 5.96
N ASP A 351 5.07 -10.38 5.59
CA ASP A 351 4.61 -11.63 6.19
C ASP A 351 4.93 -11.72 7.69
N ARG A 352 6.14 -11.36 8.10
CA ARG A 352 6.54 -11.35 9.51
C ARG A 352 5.72 -10.36 10.33
N GLU A 353 5.57 -9.15 9.80
CA GLU A 353 4.78 -8.11 10.46
C GLU A 353 3.30 -8.50 10.58
N GLU A 354 2.72 -9.12 9.55
CA GLU A 354 1.34 -9.61 9.62
C GLU A 354 1.16 -10.66 10.72
N ILE A 355 2.07 -11.61 10.85
CA ILE A 355 2.03 -12.63 11.91
C ILE A 355 2.04 -11.95 13.28
N LYS A 356 2.97 -11.01 13.52
CA LYS A 356 3.08 -10.25 14.76
C LYS A 356 1.79 -9.49 15.09
N TRP A 357 1.33 -8.66 14.18
CA TRP A 357 0.21 -7.76 14.43
C TRP A 357 -1.15 -8.45 14.39
N SER A 358 -1.31 -9.54 13.61
CA SER A 358 -2.54 -10.34 13.66
C SER A 358 -2.76 -10.97 15.04
N ALA A 359 -1.68 -11.36 15.73
CA ALA A 359 -1.77 -11.84 17.10
C ALA A 359 -2.28 -10.73 18.04
N VAL A 360 -1.74 -9.50 17.92
CA VAL A 360 -2.19 -8.35 18.71
C VAL A 360 -3.67 -8.02 18.44
N VAL A 361 -4.08 -7.97 17.17
CA VAL A 361 -5.49 -7.72 16.80
C VAL A 361 -6.42 -8.76 17.42
N LYS A 362 -6.09 -10.06 17.31
CA LYS A 362 -6.92 -11.15 17.84
C LYS A 362 -7.00 -11.13 19.36
N GLN A 363 -5.88 -10.89 20.04
CA GLN A 363 -5.83 -10.89 21.51
C GLN A 363 -6.50 -9.66 22.13
N SER A 364 -6.37 -8.49 21.48
CA SER A 364 -6.99 -7.25 21.97
C SER A 364 -8.50 -7.18 21.72
N GLY A 365 -9.01 -7.98 20.76
CA GLY A 365 -10.38 -7.85 20.28
C GLY A 365 -10.64 -6.57 19.50
N ALA A 366 -9.60 -5.84 19.07
CA ALA A 366 -9.73 -4.66 18.24
C ALA A 366 -10.42 -4.99 16.92
N LYS A 367 -11.32 -4.10 16.48
CA LYS A 367 -12.07 -4.25 15.23
C LYS A 367 -11.94 -2.98 14.41
N GLY A 368 -11.87 -3.16 13.09
CA GLY A 368 -12.09 -2.10 12.12
C GLY A 368 -13.59 -1.91 11.91
N GLU A 369 -14.05 -0.67 11.84
CA GLU A 369 -15.43 -0.32 11.53
C GLU A 369 -15.72 -0.48 10.03
#